data_3e06d9e2eff0d7efc68b91a7093f4d17
#
_entry.id   3e06d9e2eff0d7efc68b91a7093f4d17
#
_cell.length_a   1.000
_cell.length_b   1.000
_cell.length_c   1.000
_cell.angle_alpha   90.00
_cell.angle_beta   90.00
_cell.angle_gamma   90.00
#
_symmetry.space_group_name_H-M   'P 1'
#
loop_
_entity.id
_entity.type
_entity.pdbx_description
1 polymer ?
#
loop_
_entity_poly.entity_id
_entity_poly.type
_entity_poly.pdbx_seq_one_letter_code
_entity_poly.pdbx_strand_id
1 'polypeptide(L)'
;MHAIVVAVPTDAEITFADHAGRLYARRYGMAPVVGRLLGYLAICDPREQSIAELAEALLASRSAIAGAVKTLEQLGLVRRSRAAGERMDRVGIDLTSRRALGFDPTEYQEQAALAREGLAILADAPPERRAVLLEWTAMAEWLVARLPEWEKDWQAHREALRAAGELPGDTTHSDSEEAR
;
A
#
# COMPACT_ATOMS: atom_id res chain seq x y z
N MET A 1 -22.39 -12.70 -20.26
CA MET A 1 -21.91 -12.67 -18.88
C MET A 1 -20.78 -13.70 -18.79
N HIS A 2 -19.52 -13.28 -18.95
CA HIS A 2 -18.36 -14.18 -18.84
C HIS A 2 -18.10 -14.36 -17.34
N ALA A 3 -18.25 -15.60 -16.87
CA ALA A 3 -17.78 -15.93 -15.52
C ALA A 3 -16.25 -15.80 -15.52
N ILE A 4 -15.73 -14.89 -14.72
CA ILE A 4 -14.28 -14.78 -14.49
C ILE A 4 -13.91 -16.06 -13.72
N VAL A 5 -13.18 -16.95 -14.38
CA VAL A 5 -12.64 -18.15 -13.74
C VAL A 5 -11.36 -17.74 -13.06
N VAL A 6 -11.37 -17.69 -11.74
CA VAL A 6 -10.15 -17.49 -10.95
C VAL A 6 -9.35 -18.78 -11.03
N ALA A 7 -8.13 -18.70 -11.52
CA ALA A 7 -7.24 -19.84 -11.58
C ALA A 7 -6.85 -20.30 -10.14
N VAL A 8 -6.76 -21.59 -9.92
CA VAL A 8 -6.20 -22.13 -8.68
C VAL A 8 -4.71 -21.74 -8.64
N PRO A 9 -4.23 -21.10 -7.56
CA PRO A 9 -2.85 -20.68 -7.48
C PRO A 9 -1.89 -21.88 -7.53
N THR A 10 -0.77 -21.69 -8.22
CA THR A 10 0.31 -22.68 -8.27
C THR A 10 1.10 -22.71 -6.95
N ASP A 11 1.83 -23.81 -6.71
CA ASP A 11 2.72 -23.92 -5.54
C ASP A 11 3.78 -22.80 -5.51
N ALA A 12 4.23 -22.35 -6.69
CA ALA A 12 5.20 -21.25 -6.79
C ALA A 12 4.60 -19.91 -6.34
N GLU A 13 3.36 -19.62 -6.71
CA GLU A 13 2.64 -18.40 -6.30
C GLU A 13 2.38 -18.39 -4.79
N ILE A 14 1.98 -19.53 -4.23
CA ILE A 14 1.81 -19.68 -2.77
C ILE A 14 3.14 -19.53 -2.05
N THR A 15 4.22 -20.13 -2.56
CA THR A 15 5.57 -19.96 -2.00
C THR A 15 6.00 -18.49 -2.00
N PHE A 16 5.75 -17.77 -3.08
CA PHE A 16 6.04 -16.33 -3.16
C PHE A 16 5.22 -15.53 -2.14
N ALA A 17 3.91 -15.81 -2.02
CA ALA A 17 3.05 -15.19 -1.02
C ALA A 17 3.56 -15.45 0.41
N ASP A 18 4.03 -16.67 0.70
CA ASP A 18 4.62 -17.02 2.01
C ASP A 18 5.93 -16.29 2.26
N HIS A 19 6.77 -16.09 1.23
CA HIS A 19 7.98 -15.27 1.34
C HIS A 19 7.64 -13.82 1.66
N ALA A 20 6.65 -13.23 0.98
CA ALA A 20 6.15 -11.90 1.29
C ALA A 20 5.62 -11.82 2.73
N GLY A 21 4.83 -12.80 3.17
CA GLY A 21 4.35 -12.90 4.55
C GLY A 21 5.47 -12.83 5.58
N ARG A 22 6.53 -13.62 5.38
CA ARG A 22 7.73 -13.63 6.27
C ARG A 22 8.50 -12.31 6.21
N LEU A 23 8.65 -11.71 5.03
CA LEU A 23 9.34 -10.43 4.85
C LEU A 23 8.64 -9.32 5.63
N TYR A 24 7.33 -9.13 5.39
CA TYR A 24 6.56 -8.06 6.01
C TYR A 24 6.38 -8.26 7.51
N ALA A 25 6.23 -9.50 7.99
CA ALA A 25 6.20 -9.80 9.42
C ALA A 25 7.52 -9.42 10.10
N ARG A 26 8.66 -9.80 9.52
CA ARG A 26 9.99 -9.51 10.08
C ARG A 26 10.35 -8.03 10.01
N ARG A 27 10.00 -7.36 8.91
CA ARG A 27 10.42 -5.97 8.66
C ARG A 27 9.54 -4.94 9.34
N TYR A 28 8.24 -5.20 9.40
CA TYR A 28 7.22 -4.23 9.83
C TYR A 28 6.34 -4.72 10.99
N GLY A 29 6.57 -5.93 11.51
CA GLY A 29 5.74 -6.49 12.58
C GLY A 29 4.31 -6.82 12.16
N MET A 30 4.02 -6.87 10.86
CA MET A 30 2.69 -7.19 10.36
C MET A 30 2.30 -8.64 10.61
N ALA A 31 1.01 -8.92 10.83
CA ALA A 31 0.52 -10.29 10.84
C ALA A 31 0.88 -10.99 9.50
N PRO A 32 1.41 -12.23 9.50
CA PRO A 32 1.87 -12.90 8.28
C PRO A 32 0.83 -12.95 7.16
N VAL A 33 -0.46 -13.05 7.48
CA VAL A 33 -1.56 -13.06 6.50
C VAL A 33 -1.65 -11.76 5.70
N VAL A 34 -1.26 -10.61 6.29
CA VAL A 34 -1.26 -9.30 5.60
C VAL A 34 -0.20 -9.28 4.50
N GLY A 35 1.03 -9.71 4.82
CA GLY A 35 2.11 -9.81 3.85
C GLY A 35 1.86 -10.88 2.78
N ARG A 36 1.28 -12.04 3.17
CA ARG A 36 0.86 -13.09 2.22
C ARG A 36 -0.15 -12.58 1.22
N LEU A 37 -1.17 -11.87 1.69
CA LEU A 37 -2.19 -11.27 0.84
C LEU A 37 -1.59 -10.24 -0.13
N LEU A 38 -0.74 -9.34 0.35
CA LEU A 38 -0.06 -8.36 -0.50
C LEU A 38 0.81 -9.02 -1.56
N GLY A 39 1.60 -10.04 -1.18
CA GLY A 39 2.41 -10.81 -2.13
C GLY A 39 1.58 -11.51 -3.18
N TYR A 40 0.49 -12.18 -2.78
CA TYR A 40 -0.39 -12.87 -3.72
C TYR A 40 -1.07 -11.91 -4.69
N LEU A 41 -1.60 -10.77 -4.21
CA LEU A 41 -2.21 -9.76 -5.05
C LEU A 41 -1.25 -9.15 -6.08
N ALA A 42 0.06 -9.20 -5.84
CA ALA A 42 1.06 -8.70 -6.79
C ALA A 42 1.20 -9.58 -8.04
N ILE A 43 0.79 -10.87 -7.96
CA ILE A 43 1.03 -11.86 -9.02
C ILE A 43 -0.23 -12.62 -9.45
N CYS A 44 -1.36 -12.45 -8.75
CA CYS A 44 -2.59 -13.19 -9.03
C CYS A 44 -3.22 -12.83 -10.38
N ASP A 45 -3.94 -13.79 -10.95
CA ASP A 45 -4.77 -13.61 -12.12
C ASP A 45 -6.21 -14.11 -11.81
N PRO A 46 -7.25 -13.29 -11.96
CA PRO A 46 -7.22 -11.86 -12.33
C PRO A 46 -6.58 -10.98 -11.23
N ARG A 47 -6.13 -9.78 -11.60
CA ARG A 47 -5.44 -8.82 -10.71
C ARG A 47 -6.30 -8.32 -9.56
N GLU A 48 -7.61 -8.42 -9.69
CA GLU A 48 -8.58 -8.04 -8.66
C GLU A 48 -9.44 -9.26 -8.33
N GLN A 49 -9.52 -9.61 -7.05
CA GLN A 49 -10.24 -10.75 -6.56
C GLN A 49 -11.14 -10.40 -5.38
N SER A 50 -12.23 -11.13 -5.20
CA SER A 50 -13.10 -10.98 -4.03
C SER A 50 -12.44 -11.56 -2.77
N ILE A 51 -12.93 -11.15 -1.59
CA ILE A 51 -12.47 -11.72 -0.30
C ILE A 51 -12.66 -13.26 -0.26
N ALA A 52 -13.69 -13.77 -0.91
CA ALA A 52 -13.94 -15.22 -0.94
C ALA A 52 -12.89 -15.95 -1.79
N GLU A 53 -12.58 -15.44 -2.98
CA GLU A 53 -11.56 -16.00 -3.87
C GLU A 53 -10.16 -15.93 -3.22
N LEU A 54 -9.82 -14.79 -2.59
CA LEU A 54 -8.55 -14.63 -1.86
C LEU A 54 -8.43 -15.57 -0.65
N ALA A 55 -9.54 -15.81 0.05
CA ALA A 55 -9.57 -16.74 1.19
C ALA A 55 -9.34 -18.18 0.74
N GLU A 56 -9.94 -18.58 -0.38
CA GLU A 56 -9.75 -19.90 -0.99
C GLU A 56 -8.31 -20.07 -1.50
N ALA A 57 -7.81 -19.10 -2.28
CA ALA A 57 -6.46 -19.11 -2.84
C ALA A 57 -5.37 -19.23 -1.76
N LEU A 58 -5.50 -18.50 -0.67
CA LEU A 58 -4.51 -18.45 0.42
C LEU A 58 -4.77 -19.46 1.54
N LEU A 59 -5.79 -20.33 1.40
CA LEU A 59 -6.21 -21.29 2.44
C LEU A 59 -6.40 -20.61 3.81
N ALA A 60 -7.04 -19.45 3.82
CA ALA A 60 -7.26 -18.63 5.01
C ALA A 60 -8.76 -18.41 5.26
N SER A 61 -9.14 -18.04 6.48
CA SER A 61 -10.53 -17.69 6.73
C SER A 61 -10.91 -16.36 6.08
N ARG A 62 -12.16 -16.19 5.66
CA ARG A 62 -12.67 -14.92 5.10
C ARG A 62 -12.48 -13.76 6.06
N SER A 63 -12.62 -14.00 7.37
CA SER A 63 -12.40 -12.97 8.38
C SER A 63 -10.94 -12.54 8.48
N ALA A 64 -9.99 -13.49 8.36
CA ALA A 64 -8.57 -13.17 8.33
C ALA A 64 -8.20 -12.33 7.09
N ILE A 65 -8.71 -12.71 5.91
CA ILE A 65 -8.51 -11.95 4.67
C ILE A 65 -9.17 -10.57 4.76
N ALA A 66 -10.40 -10.46 5.27
CA ALA A 66 -11.07 -9.17 5.44
C ALA A 66 -10.29 -8.24 6.38
N GLY A 67 -9.73 -8.78 7.47
CA GLY A 67 -8.86 -8.04 8.38
C GLY A 67 -7.57 -7.59 7.70
N ALA A 68 -6.93 -8.47 6.92
CA ALA A 68 -5.73 -8.15 6.15
C ALA A 68 -5.99 -7.06 5.09
N VAL A 69 -7.10 -7.15 4.35
CA VAL A 69 -7.53 -6.12 3.39
C VAL A 69 -7.69 -4.79 4.09
N LYS A 70 -8.40 -4.74 5.24
CA LYS A 70 -8.58 -3.49 6.00
C LYS A 70 -7.23 -2.86 6.39
N THR A 71 -6.28 -3.67 6.85
CA THR A 71 -4.93 -3.19 7.17
C THR A 71 -4.23 -2.61 5.94
N LEU A 72 -4.28 -3.30 4.80
CA LEU A 72 -3.64 -2.85 3.56
C LEU A 72 -4.33 -1.60 2.97
N GLU A 73 -5.66 -1.46 3.13
CA GLU A 73 -6.40 -0.24 2.76
C GLU A 73 -5.96 0.96 3.62
N GLN A 74 -5.80 0.76 4.92
CA GLN A 74 -5.30 1.81 5.82
C GLN A 74 -3.88 2.28 5.46
N LEU A 75 -3.07 1.37 4.92
CA LEU A 75 -1.73 1.68 4.42
C LEU A 75 -1.74 2.23 2.98
N GLY A 76 -2.91 2.27 2.33
CA GLY A 76 -3.06 2.72 0.95
C GLY A 76 -2.45 1.78 -0.10
N LEU A 77 -2.16 0.52 0.27
CA LEU A 77 -1.51 -0.47 -0.60
C LEU A 77 -2.48 -1.24 -1.49
N VAL A 78 -3.76 -1.28 -1.11
CA VAL A 78 -4.82 -1.92 -1.89
C VAL A 78 -6.05 -1.02 -1.94
N ARG A 79 -6.85 -1.21 -2.97
CA ARG A 79 -8.15 -0.57 -3.13
C ARG A 79 -9.24 -1.61 -3.38
N ARG A 80 -10.46 -1.26 -3.03
CA ARG A 80 -11.65 -2.00 -3.47
C ARG A 80 -12.22 -1.35 -4.70
N SER A 81 -12.63 -2.18 -5.63
CA SER A 81 -13.38 -1.80 -6.82
C SER A 81 -14.69 -2.60 -6.86
N ARG A 82 -15.68 -2.06 -7.56
CA ARG A 82 -16.92 -2.77 -7.86
C ARG A 82 -17.31 -2.44 -9.29
N ALA A 83 -17.29 -3.44 -10.16
CA ALA A 83 -17.76 -3.27 -11.51
C ALA A 83 -19.29 -3.03 -11.54
N ALA A 84 -19.76 -2.28 -12.52
CA ALA A 84 -21.20 -2.03 -12.70
C ALA A 84 -21.95 -3.36 -12.87
N GLY A 85 -22.94 -3.60 -12.01
CA GLY A 85 -23.72 -4.85 -11.99
C GLY A 85 -23.14 -5.97 -11.13
N GLU A 86 -21.95 -5.84 -10.56
CA GLU A 86 -21.41 -6.80 -9.60
C GLU A 86 -21.94 -6.55 -8.19
N ARG A 87 -22.18 -7.65 -7.44
CA ARG A 87 -22.67 -7.60 -6.05
C ARG A 87 -21.54 -7.61 -5.02
N MET A 88 -20.34 -7.97 -5.43
CA MET A 88 -19.19 -8.12 -4.54
C MET A 88 -18.08 -7.16 -4.91
N ASP A 89 -17.43 -6.62 -3.88
CA ASP A 89 -16.21 -5.83 -4.06
C ASP A 89 -15.04 -6.74 -4.43
N ARG A 90 -14.19 -6.25 -5.31
CA ARG A 90 -12.91 -6.86 -5.65
C ARG A 90 -11.78 -6.04 -5.01
N VAL A 91 -10.69 -6.70 -4.69
CA VAL A 91 -9.51 -6.12 -4.05
C VAL A 91 -8.34 -6.27 -5.01
N GLY A 92 -7.64 -5.18 -5.24
CA GLY A 92 -6.42 -5.14 -6.04
C GLY A 92 -5.38 -4.20 -5.45
N ILE A 93 -4.14 -4.33 -5.89
CA ILE A 93 -3.04 -3.42 -5.47
C ILE A 93 -3.29 -2.03 -6.04
N ASP A 94 -3.07 -1.01 -5.22
CA ASP A 94 -3.06 0.39 -5.63
C ASP A 94 -1.63 0.95 -5.59
N LEU A 95 -1.01 1.03 -6.76
CA LEU A 95 0.32 1.65 -6.93
C LEU A 95 0.25 3.14 -7.32
N THR A 96 -0.94 3.74 -7.31
CA THR A 96 -1.14 5.17 -7.62
C THR A 96 -1.23 6.03 -6.37
N SER A 97 -1.53 5.44 -5.24
CA SER A 97 -1.63 6.12 -3.95
C SER A 97 -0.28 6.69 -3.52
N ARG A 98 -0.24 7.97 -3.17
CA ARG A 98 0.96 8.61 -2.59
C ARG A 98 1.42 7.89 -1.34
N ARG A 99 0.49 7.36 -0.54
CA ARG A 99 0.76 6.59 0.67
C ARG A 99 1.47 5.27 0.36
N ALA A 100 0.99 4.53 -0.65
CA ALA A 100 1.63 3.28 -1.09
C ALA A 100 3.07 3.49 -1.57
N LEU A 101 3.32 4.63 -2.22
CA LEU A 101 4.64 5.00 -2.76
C LEU A 101 5.53 5.70 -1.72
N GLY A 102 5.05 5.95 -0.50
CA GLY A 102 5.83 6.62 0.54
C GLY A 102 5.95 8.14 0.38
N PHE A 103 5.11 8.77 -0.44
CA PHE A 103 5.12 10.22 -0.67
C PHE A 103 4.04 10.99 0.09
N ASP A 104 3.25 10.30 0.94
CA ASP A 104 2.25 10.96 1.78
C ASP A 104 2.93 11.61 2.99
N PRO A 105 2.86 12.94 3.15
CA PRO A 105 3.51 13.63 4.25
C PRO A 105 2.77 13.53 5.58
N THR A 106 1.53 13.00 5.60
CA THR A 106 0.63 13.05 6.75
C THR A 106 1.25 12.45 8.00
N GLU A 107 1.90 11.30 7.88
CA GLU A 107 2.55 10.64 9.03
C GLU A 107 3.63 11.54 9.66
N TYR A 108 4.48 12.16 8.83
CA TYR A 108 5.54 13.05 9.32
C TYR A 108 4.98 14.35 9.90
N GLN A 109 3.87 14.87 9.35
CA GLN A 109 3.17 16.03 9.91
C GLN A 109 2.60 15.72 11.29
N GLU A 110 1.99 14.55 11.47
CA GLU A 110 1.47 14.08 12.76
C GLU A 110 2.62 13.85 13.76
N GLN A 111 3.73 13.26 13.35
CA GLN A 111 4.91 13.08 14.19
C GLN A 111 5.51 14.42 14.65
N ALA A 112 5.61 15.39 13.75
CA ALA A 112 6.07 16.74 14.10
C ALA A 112 5.12 17.44 15.08
N ALA A 113 3.79 17.29 14.90
CA ALA A 113 2.80 17.84 15.81
C ALA A 113 2.94 17.23 17.22
N LEU A 114 3.02 15.92 17.32
CA LEU A 114 3.24 15.21 18.58
C LEU A 114 4.53 15.64 19.29
N ALA A 115 5.63 15.76 18.52
CA ALA A 115 6.91 16.20 19.08
C ALA A 115 6.83 17.65 19.61
N ARG A 116 6.11 18.55 18.93
CA ARG A 116 5.87 19.92 19.41
C ARG A 116 5.02 19.97 20.69
N GLU A 117 4.03 19.09 20.84
CA GLU A 117 3.28 18.96 22.11
C GLU A 117 4.22 18.58 23.26
N GLY A 118 5.11 17.60 23.05
CA GLY A 118 6.13 17.23 24.03
C GLY A 118 7.09 18.36 24.36
N LEU A 119 7.50 19.15 23.36
CA LEU A 119 8.35 20.34 23.55
C LEU A 119 7.65 21.43 24.36
N ALA A 120 6.34 21.60 24.21
CA ALA A 120 5.57 22.54 25.02
C ALA A 120 5.54 22.12 26.50
N ILE A 121 5.42 20.83 26.80
CA ILE A 121 5.50 20.28 28.17
C ILE A 121 6.89 20.54 28.76
N LEU A 122 7.94 20.52 27.93
CA LEU A 122 9.34 20.70 28.35
C LEU A 122 9.84 22.13 28.14
N ALA A 123 8.97 23.15 28.13
CA ALA A 123 9.34 24.53 27.80
C ALA A 123 10.48 25.06 28.69
N ASP A 124 10.43 24.80 29.99
CA ASP A 124 11.42 25.24 30.98
C ASP A 124 12.49 24.18 31.27
N ALA A 125 12.52 23.07 30.52
CA ALA A 125 13.49 22.01 30.73
C ALA A 125 14.84 22.35 30.08
N PRO A 126 15.97 21.83 30.60
CA PRO A 126 17.27 22.04 30.02
C PRO A 126 17.37 21.46 28.61
N PRO A 127 18.27 22.00 27.75
CA PRO A 127 18.37 21.60 26.34
C PRO A 127 18.53 20.11 26.11
N GLU A 128 19.28 19.42 26.96
CA GLU A 128 19.58 17.99 26.87
C GLU A 128 18.30 17.14 26.96
N ARG A 129 17.34 17.58 27.80
CA ARG A 129 16.05 16.91 27.96
C ARG A 129 15.11 17.13 26.76
N ARG A 130 15.32 18.19 26.01
CA ARG A 130 14.53 18.56 24.82
C ARG A 130 15.12 18.00 23.52
N ALA A 131 16.39 17.61 23.52
CA ALA A 131 17.18 17.31 22.34
C ALA A 131 16.50 16.30 21.40
N VAL A 132 16.00 15.19 21.93
CA VAL A 132 15.35 14.13 21.11
C VAL A 132 14.13 14.66 20.36
N LEU A 133 13.27 15.44 21.02
CA LEU A 133 12.06 15.98 20.39
C LEU A 133 12.40 17.09 19.39
N LEU A 134 13.44 17.87 19.64
CA LEU A 134 13.91 18.88 18.67
C LEU A 134 14.43 18.22 17.40
N GLU A 135 15.27 17.19 17.54
CA GLU A 135 15.79 16.45 16.40
C GLU A 135 14.68 15.72 15.63
N TRP A 136 13.75 15.10 16.34
CA TRP A 136 12.61 14.43 15.72
C TRP A 136 11.72 15.40 14.94
N THR A 137 11.41 16.56 15.52
CA THR A 137 10.65 17.61 14.83
C THR A 137 11.38 18.06 13.55
N ALA A 138 12.69 18.37 13.68
CA ALA A 138 13.49 18.84 12.55
C ALA A 138 13.54 17.80 11.41
N MET A 139 13.72 16.52 11.74
CA MET A 139 13.72 15.44 10.74
C MET A 139 12.37 15.32 10.05
N ALA A 140 11.26 15.31 10.81
CA ALA A 140 9.92 15.19 10.26
C ALA A 140 9.58 16.37 9.33
N GLU A 141 9.90 17.61 9.73
CA GLU A 141 9.71 18.81 8.90
C GLU A 141 10.56 18.78 7.63
N TRP A 142 11.80 18.33 7.73
CA TRP A 142 12.67 18.16 6.58
C TRP A 142 12.10 17.14 5.57
N LEU A 143 11.58 15.99 6.05
CA LEU A 143 10.93 15.01 5.19
C LEU A 143 9.68 15.57 4.51
N VAL A 144 8.81 16.27 5.25
CA VAL A 144 7.63 16.95 4.69
C VAL A 144 8.01 17.90 3.56
N ALA A 145 9.10 18.65 3.72
CA ALA A 145 9.57 19.59 2.70
C ALA A 145 10.18 18.89 1.47
N ARG A 146 10.78 17.71 1.63
CA ARG A 146 11.47 16.99 0.55
C ARG A 146 10.56 16.04 -0.26
N LEU A 147 9.53 15.48 0.36
CA LEU A 147 8.66 14.51 -0.28
C LEU A 147 8.07 14.97 -1.63
N PRO A 148 7.62 16.23 -1.83
CA PRO A 148 7.09 16.67 -3.12
C PRO A 148 8.12 16.65 -4.26
N GLU A 149 9.40 16.91 -3.96
CA GLU A 149 10.48 16.85 -4.94
C GLU A 149 10.75 15.40 -5.34
N TRP A 150 10.85 14.49 -4.37
CA TRP A 150 11.05 13.07 -4.62
C TRP A 150 9.88 12.43 -5.37
N GLU A 151 8.65 12.85 -5.06
CA GLU A 151 7.47 12.42 -5.82
C GLU A 151 7.57 12.85 -7.30
N LYS A 152 7.97 14.09 -7.54
CA LYS A 152 8.16 14.61 -8.91
C LYS A 152 9.27 13.85 -9.65
N ASP A 153 10.40 13.60 -8.98
CA ASP A 153 11.51 12.84 -9.56
C ASP A 153 11.08 11.41 -9.90
N TRP A 154 10.31 10.77 -9.01
CA TRP A 154 9.74 9.45 -9.27
C TRP A 154 8.79 9.45 -10.47
N GLN A 155 7.90 10.43 -10.59
CA GLN A 155 6.98 10.52 -11.72
C GLN A 155 7.74 10.66 -13.06
N ALA A 156 8.75 11.52 -13.10
CA ALA A 156 9.60 11.68 -14.29
C ALA A 156 10.34 10.37 -14.65
N HIS A 157 10.89 9.68 -13.64
CA HIS A 157 11.55 8.39 -13.85
C HIS A 157 10.58 7.31 -14.33
N ARG A 158 9.38 7.25 -13.76
CA ARG A 158 8.32 6.32 -14.14
C ARG A 158 7.86 6.51 -15.59
N GLU A 159 7.73 7.77 -16.02
CA GLU A 159 7.42 8.11 -17.42
C GLU A 159 8.55 7.67 -18.37
N ALA A 160 9.81 7.88 -17.99
CA ALA A 160 10.94 7.40 -18.76
C ALA A 160 10.98 5.87 -18.91
N LEU A 161 10.70 5.12 -17.83
CA LEU A 161 10.59 3.66 -17.87
C LEU A 161 9.44 3.18 -18.77
N ARG A 162 8.30 3.89 -18.78
CA ARG A 162 7.19 3.60 -19.69
C ARG A 162 7.57 3.85 -21.15
N ALA A 163 8.22 4.97 -21.41
CA ALA A 163 8.70 5.29 -22.76
C ALA A 163 9.72 4.29 -23.27
N ALA A 164 10.52 3.71 -22.39
CA ALA A 164 11.47 2.62 -22.70
C ALA A 164 10.79 1.22 -22.83
N GLY A 165 9.50 1.09 -22.51
CA GLY A 165 8.78 -0.19 -22.52
C GLY A 165 9.12 -1.11 -21.33
N GLU A 166 9.80 -0.60 -20.31
CA GLU A 166 10.13 -1.34 -19.08
C GLU A 166 8.98 -1.40 -18.07
N LEU A 167 8.05 -0.46 -18.15
CA LEU A 167 6.79 -0.47 -17.41
C LEU A 167 5.59 -0.47 -18.38
N PRO A 168 4.50 -1.16 -18.02
CA PRO A 168 3.27 -1.09 -18.81
C PRO A 168 2.71 0.35 -18.79
N GLY A 169 2.03 0.74 -19.87
CA GLY A 169 1.26 1.98 -19.94
C GLY A 169 0.24 2.08 -18.79
N ASP A 170 -0.29 3.28 -18.53
CA ASP A 170 -1.35 3.45 -17.53
C ASP A 170 -2.61 2.69 -17.98
N THR A 171 -2.92 1.59 -17.31
CA THR A 171 -4.15 0.81 -17.52
C THR A 171 -5.36 1.46 -16.84
N THR A 172 -5.27 2.70 -16.40
CA THR A 172 -6.28 3.34 -15.56
C THR A 172 -7.45 4.00 -16.32
N HIS A 173 -7.54 3.96 -17.67
CA HIS A 173 -8.68 4.56 -18.38
C HIS A 173 -8.88 4.02 -19.80
N SER A 174 -9.13 2.71 -19.98
CA SER A 174 -9.49 2.19 -21.32
C SER A 174 -10.87 1.56 -21.44
N ASP A 175 -11.63 1.37 -20.36
CA ASP A 175 -12.89 0.63 -20.43
C ASP A 175 -14.16 1.52 -20.43
N SER A 176 -14.03 2.84 -20.55
CA SER A 176 -15.19 3.75 -20.54
C SER A 176 -15.52 4.44 -21.86
N GLU A 177 -14.71 4.24 -22.93
CA GLU A 177 -14.89 5.00 -24.18
C GLU A 177 -15.32 4.16 -25.39
N GLU A 178 -15.36 2.83 -25.31
CA GLU A 178 -15.81 1.96 -26.41
C GLU A 178 -17.30 1.54 -26.35
N ALA A 179 -18.10 2.15 -25.48
CA ALA A 179 -19.55 1.93 -25.40
C ALA A 179 -20.34 3.22 -25.67
N ARG A 180 -20.11 3.83 -26.85
CA ARG A 180 -21.04 4.83 -27.42
C ARG A 180 -21.29 4.59 -28.88
#